data_c95b3854fd1af88bfcd3b65abcbf5ce9
#
_entry.id   c95b3854fd1af88bfcd3b65abcbf5ce9
#
_cell.length_a   1.000
_cell.length_b   1.000
_cell.length_c   1.000
_cell.angle_alpha   90.00
_cell.angle_beta   90.00
_cell.angle_gamma   90.00
#
_symmetry.space_group_name_H-M   'P 1'
#
loop_
_entity.id
_entity.type
_entity.pdbx_description
1 polymer ?
#
loop_
_entity_poly.entity_id
_entity_poly.type
_entity_poly.pdbx_seq_one_letter_code
_entity_poly.pdbx_strand_id
1 'polypeptide(L)'
;MQKLYISLVLIVFLFLIQLISKPVFACVEGLTWGMDLQKVESHLGISFSPIKEETIQNLFEVKDIQISGLPVEVLRVRIENEDGLKQLAYEIDNENMTEVLAGLRYRFGPPVGTSVDVEGSSPQQQWIWHTGEDVIVAVKSEHRPFVLSYRPSLLDPSFL
;
A
#
# COMPACT_ATOMS: atom_id res chain seq x y z
N MET A 1 11.09 35.70 -38.17
CA MET A 1 10.83 35.85 -36.72
C MET A 1 9.59 35.07 -36.24
N GLN A 2 8.49 35.08 -36.99
CA GLN A 2 7.23 34.42 -36.59
C GLN A 2 7.34 32.87 -36.42
N LYS A 3 8.09 32.19 -37.27
CA LYS A 3 8.30 30.73 -37.17
C LYS A 3 9.13 30.30 -35.95
N LEU A 4 10.03 31.15 -35.47
CA LEU A 4 10.87 30.91 -34.30
C LEU A 4 10.01 31.01 -32.98
N TYR A 5 9.07 31.94 -32.96
CA TYR A 5 8.17 32.12 -31.85
C TYR A 5 7.19 30.95 -31.65
N ILE A 6 6.66 30.41 -32.77
CA ILE A 6 5.76 29.26 -32.76
C ILE A 6 6.50 28.01 -32.26
N SER A 7 7.74 27.82 -32.69
CA SER A 7 8.55 26.68 -32.23
C SER A 7 8.89 26.76 -30.75
N LEU A 8 9.18 27.95 -30.22
CA LEU A 8 9.47 28.16 -28.79
C LEU A 8 8.24 27.92 -27.91
N VAL A 9 7.07 28.39 -28.34
CA VAL A 9 5.79 28.19 -27.62
C VAL A 9 5.43 26.68 -27.59
N LEU A 10 5.66 25.97 -28.68
CA LEU A 10 5.40 24.54 -28.74
C LEU A 10 6.31 23.72 -27.82
N ILE A 11 7.58 24.09 -27.71
CA ILE A 11 8.55 23.43 -26.80
C ILE A 11 8.17 23.71 -25.33
N VAL A 12 7.79 24.93 -24.98
CA VAL A 12 7.35 25.26 -23.62
C VAL A 12 6.06 24.54 -23.25
N PHE A 13 5.12 24.40 -24.21
CA PHE A 13 3.87 23.65 -24.00
C PHE A 13 4.12 22.15 -23.81
N LEU A 14 5.05 21.54 -24.57
CA LEU A 14 5.49 20.16 -24.40
C LEU A 14 6.19 19.93 -23.04
N PHE A 15 6.96 20.91 -22.56
CA PHE A 15 7.61 20.84 -21.24
C PHE A 15 6.60 20.96 -20.08
N LEU A 16 5.56 21.78 -20.25
CA LEU A 16 4.47 21.94 -19.28
C LEU A 16 3.59 20.68 -19.16
N ILE A 17 3.41 19.92 -20.25
CA ILE A 17 2.66 18.65 -20.22
C ILE A 17 3.40 17.57 -19.44
N GLN A 18 4.74 17.61 -19.34
CA GLN A 18 5.52 16.65 -18.54
C GLN A 18 5.47 16.92 -17.02
N LEU A 19 4.93 18.06 -16.60
CA LEU A 19 4.68 18.39 -15.18
C LEU A 19 3.33 17.85 -14.65
N ILE A 20 2.54 17.19 -15.50
CA ILE A 20 1.26 16.60 -15.09
C ILE A 20 1.57 15.34 -14.27
N SER A 21 1.44 15.51 -12.97
CA SER A 21 1.24 14.53 -11.90
C SER A 21 1.62 13.09 -12.27
N LYS A 22 2.75 12.63 -11.73
CA LYS A 22 3.04 11.19 -11.66
C LYS A 22 1.89 10.54 -10.89
N PRO A 23 1.30 9.45 -11.41
CA PRO A 23 0.33 8.70 -10.64
C PRO A 23 1.00 8.25 -9.34
N VAL A 24 0.35 8.52 -8.22
CA VAL A 24 0.76 8.03 -6.90
C VAL A 24 0.49 6.54 -6.90
N PHE A 25 1.51 5.75 -7.22
CA PHE A 25 1.40 4.31 -7.12
C PHE A 25 1.47 3.92 -5.65
N ALA A 26 0.43 3.27 -5.14
CA ALA A 26 0.58 2.46 -3.95
C ALA A 26 1.74 1.49 -4.21
N CYS A 27 2.72 1.46 -3.32
CA CYS A 27 3.97 0.74 -3.54
C CYS A 27 3.83 -0.78 -3.67
N VAL A 28 2.62 -1.32 -3.71
CA VAL A 28 2.33 -2.75 -3.71
C VAL A 28 1.60 -3.11 -4.98
N GLU A 29 2.19 -4.01 -5.75
CA GLU A 29 1.59 -4.66 -6.92
C GLU A 29 1.04 -3.70 -8.01
N GLY A 30 1.49 -2.44 -8.03
CA GLY A 30 1.03 -1.44 -9.00
C GLY A 30 -0.39 -0.91 -8.75
N LEU A 31 -0.98 -1.18 -7.59
CA LEU A 31 -2.24 -0.58 -7.18
C LEU A 31 -2.08 0.92 -6.94
N THR A 32 -3.17 1.67 -7.04
CA THR A 32 -3.21 3.10 -6.76
C THR A 32 -4.27 3.38 -5.71
N TRP A 33 -3.95 4.23 -4.74
CA TRP A 33 -4.93 4.68 -3.77
C TRP A 33 -6.13 5.34 -4.47
N GLY A 34 -7.32 5.09 -3.98
CA GLY A 34 -8.55 5.58 -4.60
C GLY A 34 -9.14 4.67 -5.70
N MET A 35 -8.52 3.54 -6.04
CA MET A 35 -9.14 2.56 -6.93
C MET A 35 -10.41 2.00 -6.31
N ASP A 36 -11.48 1.86 -7.12
CA ASP A 36 -12.65 1.09 -6.73
C ASP A 36 -12.35 -0.42 -6.69
N LEU A 37 -13.23 -1.20 -6.04
CA LEU A 37 -13.04 -2.64 -5.87
C LEU A 37 -12.85 -3.37 -7.20
N GLN A 38 -13.64 -3.05 -8.21
CA GLN A 38 -13.59 -3.71 -9.52
C GLN A 38 -12.22 -3.50 -10.21
N LYS A 39 -11.64 -2.32 -10.08
CA LYS A 39 -10.30 -2.05 -10.60
C LYS A 39 -9.22 -2.82 -9.83
N VAL A 40 -9.33 -2.89 -8.50
CA VAL A 40 -8.41 -3.70 -7.67
C VAL A 40 -8.48 -5.17 -8.07
N GLU A 41 -9.69 -5.73 -8.18
CA GLU A 41 -9.91 -7.11 -8.62
C GLU A 41 -9.34 -7.38 -10.02
N SER A 42 -9.63 -6.50 -10.96
CA SER A 42 -9.14 -6.62 -12.34
C SER A 42 -7.61 -6.54 -12.41
N HIS A 43 -7.00 -5.67 -11.59
CA HIS A 43 -5.56 -5.49 -11.57
C HIS A 43 -4.82 -6.69 -10.97
N LEU A 44 -5.34 -7.23 -9.88
CA LEU A 44 -4.75 -8.39 -9.19
C LEU A 44 -5.16 -9.74 -9.82
N GLY A 45 -6.18 -9.76 -10.68
CA GLY A 45 -6.72 -10.99 -11.27
C GLY A 45 -7.42 -11.90 -10.26
N ILE A 46 -7.96 -11.34 -9.18
CA ILE A 46 -8.61 -12.06 -8.08
C ILE A 46 -9.97 -11.44 -7.76
N SER A 47 -10.85 -12.20 -7.10
CA SER A 47 -12.15 -11.71 -6.65
C SER A 47 -12.21 -11.70 -5.12
N PHE A 48 -12.70 -10.61 -4.57
CA PHE A 48 -12.85 -10.42 -3.13
C PHE A 48 -14.27 -10.74 -2.66
N SER A 49 -14.37 -11.22 -1.43
CA SER A 49 -15.62 -11.42 -0.73
C SER A 49 -15.79 -10.38 0.37
N PRO A 50 -16.99 -9.79 0.55
CA PRO A 50 -17.22 -8.84 1.63
C PRO A 50 -17.16 -9.54 3.00
N ILE A 51 -16.50 -8.91 3.97
CA ILE A 51 -16.51 -9.36 5.35
C ILE A 51 -17.79 -8.84 5.99
N LYS A 52 -18.62 -9.77 6.48
CA LYS A 52 -19.89 -9.45 7.14
C LYS A 52 -19.68 -9.33 8.65
N GLU A 53 -18.97 -8.32 9.08
CA GLU A 53 -18.92 -7.96 10.50
C GLU A 53 -19.75 -6.69 10.71
N GLU A 54 -20.63 -6.69 11.75
CA GLU A 54 -21.55 -5.57 12.02
C GLU A 54 -20.83 -4.24 12.29
N THR A 55 -19.55 -4.30 12.71
CA THR A 55 -18.76 -3.12 13.11
C THR A 55 -17.83 -2.60 12.03
N ILE A 56 -17.57 -3.36 10.96
CA ILE A 56 -16.58 -2.98 9.93
C ILE A 56 -17.25 -3.01 8.57
N GLN A 57 -17.57 -1.84 8.06
CA GLN A 57 -18.10 -1.69 6.70
C GLN A 57 -16.94 -1.53 5.70
N ASN A 58 -17.21 -1.87 4.44
CA ASN A 58 -16.30 -1.63 3.31
C ASN A 58 -14.97 -2.42 3.38
N LEU A 59 -14.96 -3.54 4.08
CA LEU A 59 -13.82 -4.46 4.16
C LEU A 59 -14.12 -5.71 3.33
N PHE A 60 -13.16 -6.08 2.48
CA PHE A 60 -13.24 -7.24 1.59
C PHE A 60 -12.02 -8.11 1.79
N GLU A 61 -12.17 -9.43 1.63
CA GLU A 61 -11.05 -10.37 1.77
C GLU A 61 -11.01 -11.41 0.66
N VAL A 62 -9.81 -11.93 0.43
CA VAL A 62 -9.57 -13.16 -0.33
C VAL A 62 -8.53 -14.00 0.43
N LYS A 63 -8.62 -15.33 0.33
CA LYS A 63 -7.78 -16.26 1.08
C LYS A 63 -6.97 -17.15 0.15
N ASP A 64 -5.87 -17.68 0.71
CA ASP A 64 -5.04 -18.73 0.08
C ASP A 64 -4.58 -18.33 -1.34
N ILE A 65 -4.02 -17.16 -1.48
CA ILE A 65 -3.52 -16.63 -2.76
C ILE A 65 -1.99 -16.57 -2.79
N GLN A 66 -1.45 -16.37 -3.99
CA GLN A 66 -0.05 -16.05 -4.19
C GLN A 66 0.08 -14.67 -4.82
N ILE A 67 0.94 -13.83 -4.24
CA ILE A 67 1.26 -12.51 -4.76
C ILE A 67 2.77 -12.44 -5.00
N SER A 68 3.18 -12.26 -6.25
CA SER A 68 4.60 -12.23 -6.65
C SER A 68 5.43 -13.41 -6.13
N GLY A 69 4.79 -14.58 -6.01
CA GLY A 69 5.43 -15.82 -5.49
C GLY A 69 5.39 -15.94 -3.97
N LEU A 70 4.93 -14.92 -3.23
CA LEU A 70 4.74 -14.99 -1.79
C LEU A 70 3.37 -15.62 -1.48
N PRO A 71 3.30 -16.69 -0.67
CA PRO A 71 2.02 -17.21 -0.19
C PRO A 71 1.41 -16.24 0.83
N VAL A 72 0.16 -15.89 0.61
CA VAL A 72 -0.64 -14.99 1.44
C VAL A 72 -1.87 -15.75 1.93
N GLU A 73 -1.99 -15.93 3.24
CA GLU A 73 -3.14 -16.62 3.84
C GLU A 73 -4.42 -15.82 3.67
N VAL A 74 -4.36 -14.50 3.93
CA VAL A 74 -5.48 -13.59 3.75
C VAL A 74 -4.98 -12.26 3.22
N LEU A 75 -5.59 -11.78 2.15
CA LEU A 75 -5.46 -10.39 1.72
C LEU A 75 -6.78 -9.67 2.00
N ARG A 76 -6.70 -8.56 2.73
CA ARG A 76 -7.85 -7.67 2.98
C ARG A 76 -7.62 -6.32 2.34
N VAL A 77 -8.71 -5.78 1.80
CA VAL A 77 -8.75 -4.43 1.24
C VAL A 77 -9.90 -3.65 1.87
N ARG A 78 -9.65 -2.39 2.20
CA ARG A 78 -10.68 -1.44 2.60
C ARG A 78 -10.96 -0.50 1.44
N ILE A 79 -12.21 -0.49 0.98
CA ILE A 79 -12.68 0.35 -0.12
C ILE A 79 -13.75 1.30 0.41
N GLU A 80 -13.45 2.57 0.51
CA GLU A 80 -14.42 3.61 0.89
C GLU A 80 -15.27 4.01 -0.32
N ASN A 81 -16.56 4.27 -0.11
CA ASN A 81 -17.53 4.49 -1.21
C ASN A 81 -17.14 5.64 -2.15
N GLU A 82 -16.62 6.74 -1.61
CA GLU A 82 -16.26 7.93 -2.39
C GLU A 82 -14.76 8.02 -2.68
N ASP A 83 -13.97 7.42 -1.81
CA ASP A 83 -12.52 7.58 -1.78
C ASP A 83 -11.75 6.34 -2.30
N GLY A 84 -12.44 5.24 -2.59
CA GLY A 84 -11.84 4.01 -3.09
C GLY A 84 -10.89 3.31 -2.10
N LEU A 85 -9.82 2.71 -2.62
CA LEU A 85 -8.85 1.93 -1.85
C LEU A 85 -8.13 2.81 -0.82
N LYS A 86 -8.24 2.43 0.47
CA LYS A 86 -7.63 3.13 1.61
C LYS A 86 -6.66 2.26 2.41
N GLN A 87 -6.78 0.95 2.30
CA GLN A 87 -5.89 0.04 3.04
C GLN A 87 -5.75 -1.28 2.30
N LEU A 88 -4.54 -1.81 2.32
CA LEU A 88 -4.22 -3.20 2.04
C LEU A 88 -3.64 -3.83 3.30
N ALA A 89 -4.02 -5.08 3.59
CA ALA A 89 -3.43 -5.84 4.68
C ALA A 89 -3.24 -7.30 4.27
N TYR A 90 -2.05 -7.82 4.47
CA TYR A 90 -1.65 -9.19 4.19
C TYR A 90 -1.45 -9.93 5.50
N GLU A 91 -2.10 -11.08 5.65
CA GLU A 91 -1.73 -12.09 6.64
C GLU A 91 -0.84 -13.12 5.97
N ILE A 92 0.34 -13.31 6.52
CA ILE A 92 1.43 -14.11 5.94
C ILE A 92 1.92 -15.05 7.03
N ASP A 93 2.25 -16.28 6.66
CA ASP A 93 2.86 -17.21 7.61
C ASP A 93 4.14 -16.62 8.24
N ASN A 94 4.31 -16.84 9.54
CA ASN A 94 5.47 -16.38 10.29
C ASN A 94 6.81 -16.89 9.72
N GLU A 95 6.81 -18.04 9.04
CA GLU A 95 8.00 -18.58 8.37
C GLU A 95 8.52 -17.65 7.28
N ASN A 96 7.64 -16.95 6.58
CA ASN A 96 7.98 -16.01 5.51
C ASN A 96 8.32 -14.59 6.02
N MET A 97 8.11 -14.30 7.31
CA MET A 97 8.31 -12.97 7.88
C MET A 97 9.72 -12.41 7.64
N THR A 98 10.75 -13.23 7.81
CA THR A 98 12.14 -12.79 7.66
C THR A 98 12.43 -12.31 6.24
N GLU A 99 11.92 -13.03 5.24
CA GLU A 99 12.07 -12.68 3.83
C GLU A 99 11.32 -11.39 3.49
N VAL A 100 10.08 -11.27 3.97
CA VAL A 100 9.27 -10.05 3.79
C VAL A 100 9.95 -8.83 4.40
N LEU A 101 10.44 -8.92 5.65
CA LEU A 101 11.16 -7.84 6.31
C LEU A 101 12.48 -7.49 5.60
N ALA A 102 13.19 -8.48 5.05
CA ALA A 102 14.39 -8.25 4.27
C ALA A 102 14.05 -7.51 2.95
N GLY A 103 12.99 -7.92 2.26
CA GLY A 103 12.48 -7.25 1.06
C GLY A 103 12.07 -5.81 1.31
N LEU A 104 11.36 -5.54 2.41
CA LEU A 104 10.98 -4.17 2.81
C LEU A 104 12.21 -3.30 3.08
N ARG A 105 13.21 -3.83 3.82
CA ARG A 105 14.46 -3.10 4.06
C ARG A 105 15.26 -2.85 2.79
N TYR A 106 15.29 -3.80 1.88
CA TYR A 106 15.97 -3.64 0.60
C TYR A 106 15.30 -2.54 -0.25
N ARG A 107 13.97 -2.50 -0.26
CA ARG A 107 13.18 -1.57 -1.09
C ARG A 107 13.07 -0.18 -0.48
N PHE A 108 12.85 -0.08 0.82
CA PHE A 108 12.51 1.16 1.51
C PHE A 108 13.55 1.62 2.55
N GLY A 109 14.66 0.87 2.69
CA GLY A 109 15.65 1.13 3.72
C GLY A 109 15.22 0.61 5.11
N PRO A 110 15.93 1.03 6.18
CA PRO A 110 15.57 0.66 7.54
C PRO A 110 14.20 1.25 7.92
N PRO A 111 13.43 0.58 8.80
CA PRO A 111 12.19 1.14 9.32
C PRO A 111 12.47 2.45 10.08
N VAL A 112 11.56 3.42 9.98
CA VAL A 112 11.63 4.70 10.69
C VAL A 112 11.22 4.56 12.16
N GLY A 113 10.53 3.48 12.52
CA GLY A 113 10.14 3.16 13.88
C GLY A 113 10.10 1.65 14.10
N THR A 114 10.53 1.23 15.30
CA THR A 114 10.33 -0.13 15.79
C THR A 114 9.85 -0.06 17.22
N SER A 115 8.87 -0.89 17.57
CA SER A 115 8.39 -1.01 18.94
C SER A 115 8.20 -2.48 19.31
N VAL A 116 8.39 -2.77 20.59
CA VAL A 116 8.08 -4.07 21.18
C VAL A 116 7.18 -3.80 22.39
N ASP A 117 5.94 -4.23 22.30
CA ASP A 117 5.02 -4.21 23.42
C ASP A 117 5.06 -5.58 24.10
N VAL A 118 5.57 -5.61 25.33
CA VAL A 118 5.70 -6.84 26.14
C VAL A 118 4.72 -6.86 27.31
N GLU A 119 4.00 -5.76 27.56
CA GLU A 119 3.12 -5.60 28.74
C GLU A 119 1.67 -6.03 28.43
N GLY A 120 1.31 -6.18 27.16
CA GLY A 120 -0.02 -6.63 26.76
C GLY A 120 -0.24 -8.13 26.95
N SER A 121 -1.49 -8.56 26.86
CA SER A 121 -1.87 -9.98 26.88
C SER A 121 -1.33 -10.79 25.68
N SER A 122 -0.77 -10.12 24.69
CA SER A 122 -0.14 -10.71 23.49
C SER A 122 1.03 -9.83 23.08
N PRO A 123 2.27 -10.21 23.41
CA PRO A 123 3.46 -9.49 22.99
C PRO A 123 3.46 -9.22 21.48
N GLN A 124 3.72 -7.98 21.11
CA GLN A 124 3.74 -7.55 19.72
C GLN A 124 5.06 -6.87 19.39
N GLN A 125 5.58 -7.18 18.23
CA GLN A 125 6.70 -6.46 17.63
C GLN A 125 6.22 -5.77 16.36
N GLN A 126 6.53 -4.49 16.21
CA GLN A 126 6.07 -3.66 15.10
C GLN A 126 7.26 -2.97 14.42
N TRP A 127 7.18 -2.85 13.11
CA TRP A 127 8.08 -2.08 12.26
C TRP A 127 7.27 -1.13 11.40
N ILE A 128 7.74 0.10 11.26
CA ILE A 128 7.05 1.16 10.52
C ILE A 128 8.00 1.73 9.47
N TRP A 129 7.53 1.84 8.23
CA TRP A 129 8.16 2.60 7.15
C TRP A 129 7.25 3.73 6.71
N HIS A 130 7.85 4.80 6.26
CA HIS A 130 7.17 5.92 5.65
C HIS A 130 7.87 6.26 4.34
N THR A 131 7.17 6.10 3.21
CA THR A 131 7.74 6.29 1.86
C THR A 131 7.51 7.69 1.30
N GLY A 132 6.83 8.57 2.06
CA GLY A 132 6.28 9.85 1.60
C GLY A 132 4.83 9.72 1.16
N GLU A 133 4.49 8.69 0.42
CA GLU A 133 3.13 8.41 -0.10
C GLU A 133 2.40 7.37 0.74
N ASP A 134 3.14 6.43 1.31
CA ASP A 134 2.60 5.31 2.08
C ASP A 134 3.13 5.27 3.50
N VAL A 135 2.30 4.77 4.40
CA VAL A 135 2.70 4.24 5.69
C VAL A 135 2.57 2.72 5.63
N ILE A 136 3.69 2.04 5.86
CA ILE A 136 3.78 0.58 5.89
C ILE A 136 3.99 0.15 7.32
N VAL A 137 3.16 -0.78 7.80
CA VAL A 137 3.24 -1.31 9.15
C VAL A 137 3.31 -2.82 9.08
N ALA A 138 4.37 -3.39 9.64
CA ALA A 138 4.52 -4.83 9.81
C ALA A 138 4.38 -5.17 11.29
N VAL A 139 3.57 -6.18 11.61
CA VAL A 139 3.28 -6.58 12.99
C VAL A 139 3.47 -8.08 13.14
N LYS A 140 4.26 -8.47 14.13
CA LYS A 140 4.35 -9.85 14.61
C LYS A 140 3.73 -9.95 15.99
N SER A 141 2.78 -10.87 16.16
CA SER A 141 2.20 -11.26 17.44
C SER A 141 2.50 -12.74 17.71
N GLU A 142 2.49 -13.14 18.97
CA GLU A 142 2.96 -14.47 19.40
C GLU A 142 2.16 -15.63 18.79
N HIS A 143 0.84 -15.50 18.67
CA HIS A 143 -0.06 -16.56 18.23
C HIS A 143 -0.91 -16.16 17.01
N ARG A 144 -0.43 -15.22 16.21
CA ARG A 144 -1.14 -14.72 15.04
C ARG A 144 -0.21 -14.74 13.82
N PRO A 145 -0.75 -14.81 12.61
CA PRO A 145 0.02 -14.60 11.39
C PRO A 145 0.78 -13.26 11.44
N PHE A 146 1.87 -13.18 10.71
CA PHE A 146 2.55 -11.92 10.46
C PHE A 146 1.67 -11.04 9.58
N VAL A 147 1.40 -9.82 10.04
CA VAL A 147 0.54 -8.88 9.33
C VAL A 147 1.37 -7.77 8.72
N LEU A 148 1.22 -7.56 7.42
CA LEU A 148 1.82 -6.45 6.69
C LEU A 148 0.69 -5.58 6.15
N SER A 149 0.63 -4.29 6.53
CA SER A 149 -0.40 -3.38 6.08
C SER A 149 0.18 -2.13 5.42
N TYR A 150 -0.53 -1.64 4.43
CA TYR A 150 -0.25 -0.41 3.68
C TYR A 150 -1.46 0.50 3.77
N ARG A 151 -1.20 1.79 3.90
CA ARG A 151 -2.21 2.85 3.84
C ARG A 151 -1.59 4.11 3.24
N PRO A 152 -2.40 5.01 2.63
CA PRO A 152 -1.88 6.29 2.18
C PRO A 152 -1.35 7.10 3.35
N SER A 153 -0.25 7.82 3.11
CA SER A 153 0.23 8.83 4.05
C SER A 153 -0.76 9.99 4.09
N LEU A 154 -1.11 10.43 5.29
CA LEU A 154 -1.92 11.63 5.50
C LEU A 154 -1.05 12.87 5.69
N LEU A 155 0.28 12.72 5.65
CA LEU A 155 1.21 13.84 5.74
C LEU A 155 1.25 14.55 4.39
N ASP A 156 0.81 15.78 4.37
CA ASP A 156 1.01 16.67 3.23
C ASP A 156 2.49 17.10 3.21
N PRO A 157 3.25 16.76 2.14
CA PRO A 157 4.66 17.15 2.04
C PRO A 157 4.89 18.67 2.09
N SER A 158 3.85 19.47 1.85
CA SER A 158 3.95 20.94 1.89
C SER A 158 4.11 21.50 3.32
N PHE A 159 3.92 20.65 4.36
CA PHE A 159 4.15 21.04 5.76
C PHE A 159 5.54 20.67 6.28
N LEU A 160 6.40 20.05 5.47
CA LEU A 160 7.78 19.70 5.79
C LEU A 160 8.77 20.66 5.10
#